data_a7c1c56d7718e43007db0493bb9d5624
#
_entry.id   a7c1c56d7718e43007db0493bb9d5624
#
_cell.length_a   1.000
_cell.length_b   1.000
_cell.length_c   1.000
_cell.angle_alpha   90.00
_cell.angle_beta   90.00
_cell.angle_gamma   90.00
#
_symmetry.space_group_name_H-M   'P 1'
#
loop_
_entity.id
_entity.type
_entity.pdbx_description
1 polymer ?
#
loop_
_entity_poly.entity_id
_entity_poly.type
_entity_poly.pdbx_seq_one_letter_code
_entity_poly.pdbx_strand_id
1 'polypeptide(L)'
;MNDVGNPTETPRDAEVDARTGGLPRSRYDWTRAELAGLLEGEPRYRVDQVWQGLYNHGTDPGEWSNLPKALRARATEALPSALTLATESVSDDGETVKWLWTLADGRQVETVLMRYPDRATVCVSSQAGCAMACSFCATGQAGFDRHLSTGEIVEQVVRARTRAAADGQRLSNVVFMGMGEPFANFDRTWSAVERIHDDLGLGARHLTLSTVGVVPGIRRLTTASLPVNLAVSLHLANDAERDVLVPINKRYPLAVLAEACADYVEATHRRLSFEWALIDGVNDTARHARELAAYAYPLHAHVNLIPLNPTPGYSVRGTPPDRVRAFAERLRDQGINATVRRTRGTDIDAACGQLRATHGETASAPSGAGSTPVAAPTRR
;
A
#
# COMPACT_ATOMS: atom_id res chain seq x y z
N MET A 1 12.75 13.30 64.62
CA MET A 1 13.68 13.51 63.48
C MET A 1 13.91 12.15 62.87
N ASN A 2 13.27 11.94 61.75
CA ASN A 2 13.72 11.08 60.62
C ASN A 2 12.66 11.22 59.54
N ASP A 3 13.00 12.07 58.60
CA ASP A 3 12.31 12.32 57.36
C ASP A 3 12.53 11.09 56.47
N VAL A 4 11.46 10.37 56.10
CA VAL A 4 11.53 9.28 55.13
C VAL A 4 10.92 9.81 53.83
N GLY A 5 11.81 10.11 52.90
CA GLY A 5 11.47 10.63 51.58
C GLY A 5 10.44 9.78 50.84
N ASN A 6 9.55 10.49 50.21
CA ASN A 6 8.53 10.01 49.29
C ASN A 6 9.20 9.29 48.10
N PRO A 7 8.81 8.05 47.75
CA PRO A 7 9.34 7.41 46.56
C PRO A 7 8.82 8.12 45.30
N THR A 8 9.72 8.59 44.49
CA THR A 8 9.53 9.15 43.16
C THR A 8 8.56 8.29 42.35
N GLU A 9 7.44 8.91 41.94
CA GLU A 9 6.56 8.37 40.90
C GLU A 9 7.38 8.03 39.65
N THR A 10 7.46 6.74 39.33
CA THR A 10 7.91 6.27 38.02
C THR A 10 6.97 6.85 36.96
N PRO A 11 7.48 7.33 35.81
CA PRO A 11 6.61 7.78 34.72
C PRO A 11 5.67 6.62 34.34
N ARG A 12 4.37 6.89 34.34
CA ARG A 12 3.36 5.97 33.80
C ARG A 12 3.81 5.54 32.44
N ASP A 13 3.83 4.23 32.20
CA ASP A 13 4.06 3.64 30.90
C ASP A 13 3.21 4.41 29.88
N ALA A 14 3.86 5.11 28.97
CA ALA A 14 3.17 5.87 27.94
C ALA A 14 2.37 4.85 27.11
N GLU A 15 1.05 4.95 27.15
CA GLU A 15 0.13 4.13 26.38
C GLU A 15 0.58 4.22 24.90
N VAL A 16 0.96 3.06 24.33
CA VAL A 16 1.51 3.01 22.98
C VAL A 16 0.46 3.52 22.00
N ASP A 17 0.72 4.66 21.37
CA ASP A 17 -0.21 5.25 20.40
C ASP A 17 -0.48 4.25 19.27
N ALA A 18 -1.74 3.80 19.17
CA ALA A 18 -2.16 2.80 18.18
C ALA A 18 -1.87 3.24 16.73
N ARG A 19 -1.84 4.55 16.46
CA ARG A 19 -1.56 5.11 15.12
C ARG A 19 -0.10 4.97 14.74
N THR A 20 0.81 5.13 15.67
CA THR A 20 2.27 5.05 15.42
C THR A 20 2.83 3.67 15.78
N GLY A 21 2.17 2.92 16.68
CA GLY A 21 2.67 1.66 17.21
C GLY A 21 3.98 1.81 17.98
N GLY A 22 4.12 2.94 18.70
CA GLY A 22 5.30 3.26 19.48
C GLY A 22 6.43 3.95 18.72
N LEU A 23 6.22 4.28 17.43
CA LEU A 23 7.16 5.09 16.66
C LEU A 23 7.05 6.57 17.03
N PRO A 24 8.11 7.38 16.82
CA PRO A 24 8.01 8.82 16.91
C PRO A 24 6.90 9.35 16.01
N ARG A 25 6.08 10.26 16.56
CA ARG A 25 4.97 10.87 15.81
C ARG A 25 5.50 11.77 14.72
N SER A 26 5.00 11.56 13.51
CA SER A 26 5.21 12.45 12.38
C SER A 26 4.07 13.47 12.26
N ARG A 27 4.24 14.46 11.36
CA ARG A 27 3.26 15.56 11.16
C ARG A 27 1.85 15.08 10.81
N TYR A 28 1.70 13.94 10.16
CA TYR A 28 0.40 13.39 9.76
C TYR A 28 -0.14 12.33 10.74
N ASP A 29 0.55 12.05 11.85
CA ASP A 29 0.01 11.21 12.93
C ASP A 29 -0.85 12.00 13.90
N TRP A 30 -0.74 13.33 13.92
CA TRP A 30 -1.52 14.20 14.78
C TRP A 30 -2.98 14.30 14.31
N THR A 31 -3.92 14.26 15.25
CA THR A 31 -5.30 14.68 15.02
C THR A 31 -5.41 16.21 15.14
N ARG A 32 -6.48 16.78 14.57
CA ARG A 32 -6.73 18.23 14.71
C ARG A 32 -6.93 18.66 16.15
N ALA A 33 -7.53 17.81 16.98
CA ALA A 33 -7.71 18.08 18.41
C ALA A 33 -6.37 18.11 19.17
N GLU A 34 -5.49 17.15 18.91
CA GLU A 34 -4.15 17.11 19.50
C GLU A 34 -3.27 18.27 19.02
N LEU A 35 -3.41 18.65 17.75
CA LEU A 35 -2.74 19.84 17.23
C LEU A 35 -3.20 21.12 17.95
N ALA A 36 -4.48 21.20 18.33
CA ALA A 36 -4.97 22.32 19.14
C ALA A 36 -4.30 22.37 20.53
N GLY A 37 -4.04 21.22 21.14
CA GLY A 37 -3.26 21.12 22.38
C GLY A 37 -1.81 21.56 22.21
N LEU A 38 -1.16 21.16 21.09
CA LEU A 38 0.19 21.60 20.75
C LEU A 38 0.29 23.13 20.57
N LEU A 39 -0.81 23.75 20.09
CA LEU A 39 -0.91 25.18 19.84
C LEU A 39 -1.62 25.94 20.99
N GLU A 40 -1.65 25.38 22.18
CA GLU A 40 -2.21 26.07 23.34
C GLU A 40 -1.56 27.46 23.53
N GLY A 41 -2.38 28.46 23.80
CA GLY A 41 -1.96 29.87 23.87
C GLY A 41 -2.02 30.62 22.54
N GLU A 42 -2.17 29.95 21.43
CA GLU A 42 -2.38 30.58 20.12
C GLU A 42 -3.88 30.76 19.81
N PRO A 43 -4.27 31.77 19.00
CA PRO A 43 -5.66 31.91 18.53
C PRO A 43 -6.14 30.65 17.81
N ARG A 44 -7.42 30.26 18.05
CA ARG A 44 -8.01 29.02 17.48
C ARG A 44 -7.81 28.85 15.98
N TYR A 45 -7.87 29.93 15.19
CA TYR A 45 -7.69 29.87 13.75
C TYR A 45 -6.28 29.41 13.33
N ARG A 46 -5.29 29.43 14.21
CA ARG A 46 -3.94 28.93 13.95
C ARG A 46 -3.92 27.41 13.74
N VAL A 47 -4.78 26.68 14.44
CA VAL A 47 -4.96 25.24 14.23
C VAL A 47 -5.37 24.98 12.78
N ASP A 48 -6.33 25.76 12.25
CA ASP A 48 -6.79 25.65 10.89
C ASP A 48 -5.70 26.00 9.88
N GLN A 49 -4.92 27.04 10.15
CA GLN A 49 -3.80 27.42 9.26
C GLN A 49 -2.72 26.33 9.21
N VAL A 50 -2.35 25.75 10.37
CA VAL A 50 -1.37 24.65 10.41
C VAL A 50 -1.94 23.42 9.73
N TRP A 51 -3.21 23.05 9.98
CA TRP A 51 -3.87 21.92 9.34
C TRP A 51 -3.94 22.07 7.82
N GLN A 52 -4.34 23.24 7.33
CA GLN A 52 -4.36 23.56 5.91
C GLN A 52 -2.93 23.54 5.32
N GLY A 53 -1.94 24.04 6.05
CA GLY A 53 -0.54 23.96 5.64
C GLY A 53 -0.08 22.53 5.39
N LEU A 54 -0.40 21.61 6.31
CA LEU A 54 -0.09 20.19 6.18
C LEU A 54 -0.76 19.55 4.96
N TYR A 55 -2.07 19.69 4.84
CA TYR A 55 -2.84 18.94 3.85
C TYR A 55 -2.97 19.63 2.48
N ASN A 56 -2.99 20.97 2.41
CA ASN A 56 -3.19 21.68 1.14
C ASN A 56 -1.87 22.07 0.46
N HIS A 57 -0.86 22.46 1.23
CA HIS A 57 0.41 22.92 0.67
C HIS A 57 1.43 21.79 0.56
N GLY A 58 1.45 20.85 1.49
CA GLY A 58 2.38 19.72 1.50
C GLY A 58 3.85 20.13 1.63
N THR A 59 4.10 21.39 2.05
CA THR A 59 5.44 21.94 2.25
C THR A 59 5.87 21.84 3.73
N ASP A 60 7.12 22.15 3.99
CA ASP A 60 7.65 22.16 5.35
C ASP A 60 7.03 23.30 6.19
N PRO A 61 6.71 23.08 7.47
CA PRO A 61 6.19 24.13 8.35
C PRO A 61 7.05 25.40 8.39
N GLY A 62 8.37 25.27 8.20
CA GLY A 62 9.29 26.40 8.11
C GLY A 62 9.01 27.36 6.96
N GLU A 63 8.36 26.89 5.90
CA GLU A 63 8.06 27.66 4.68
C GLU A 63 6.71 28.40 4.75
N TRP A 64 5.87 28.16 5.78
CA TRP A 64 4.52 28.73 5.85
C TRP A 64 4.54 30.22 6.23
N SER A 65 4.61 31.09 5.24
CA SER A 65 4.72 32.56 5.41
C SER A 65 3.52 33.19 6.11
N ASN A 66 2.36 32.52 6.15
CA ASN A 66 1.14 32.94 6.84
C ASN A 66 1.20 32.76 8.37
N LEU A 67 2.26 32.09 8.89
CA LEU A 67 2.48 31.92 10.34
C LEU A 67 3.61 32.85 10.84
N PRO A 68 3.51 33.35 12.11
CA PRO A 68 4.61 34.07 12.76
C PRO A 68 5.88 33.21 12.82
N LYS A 69 7.05 33.85 12.75
CA LYS A 69 8.34 33.14 12.76
C LYS A 69 8.52 32.18 13.93
N ALA A 70 8.12 32.61 15.15
CA ALA A 70 8.21 31.78 16.34
C ALA A 70 7.31 30.53 16.24
N LEU A 71 6.09 30.69 15.71
CA LEU A 71 5.16 29.58 15.54
C LEU A 71 5.63 28.61 14.46
N ARG A 72 6.23 29.11 13.37
CA ARG A 72 6.87 28.26 12.33
C ARG A 72 7.97 27.38 12.93
N ALA A 73 8.86 27.96 13.73
CA ALA A 73 9.92 27.21 14.38
C ALA A 73 9.37 26.09 15.29
N ARG A 74 8.36 26.40 16.14
CA ARG A 74 7.67 25.40 16.97
C ARG A 74 7.00 24.30 16.12
N ALA A 75 6.33 24.68 15.04
CA ALA A 75 5.68 23.72 14.16
C ALA A 75 6.69 22.83 13.44
N THR A 76 7.83 23.35 13.00
CA THR A 76 8.90 22.55 12.36
C THR A 76 9.47 21.52 13.33
N GLU A 77 9.70 21.90 14.59
CA GLU A 77 10.22 21.00 15.61
C GLU A 77 9.20 19.91 16.01
N ALA A 78 7.94 20.31 16.23
CA ALA A 78 6.90 19.41 16.73
C ALA A 78 6.27 18.51 15.67
N LEU A 79 6.38 18.88 14.38
CA LEU A 79 5.74 18.20 13.25
C LEU A 79 6.79 17.72 12.23
N PRO A 80 7.68 16.80 12.62
CA PRO A 80 8.70 16.28 11.72
C PRO A 80 8.09 15.51 10.54
N SER A 81 8.78 15.48 9.42
CA SER A 81 8.47 14.60 8.29
C SER A 81 8.72 13.14 8.68
N ALA A 82 7.85 12.24 8.25
CA ALA A 82 8.06 10.80 8.37
C ALA A 82 9.01 10.26 7.28
N LEU A 83 9.08 10.95 6.15
CA LEU A 83 9.73 10.48 4.93
C LEU A 83 10.90 11.38 4.55
N THR A 84 12.09 10.79 4.47
CA THR A 84 13.28 11.42 3.88
C THR A 84 13.55 10.81 2.52
N LEU A 85 13.67 11.62 1.49
CA LEU A 85 13.95 11.16 0.13
C LEU A 85 15.35 10.54 0.07
N ALA A 86 15.42 9.25 -0.24
CA ALA A 86 16.66 8.54 -0.52
C ALA A 86 16.98 8.58 -2.03
N THR A 87 15.98 8.26 -2.87
CA THR A 87 16.14 8.25 -4.33
C THR A 87 14.82 8.57 -5.02
N GLU A 88 14.89 9.32 -6.11
CA GLU A 88 13.82 9.48 -7.09
C GLU A 88 14.28 8.85 -8.41
N SER A 89 13.44 7.99 -8.99
CA SER A 89 13.63 7.41 -10.32
C SER A 89 12.45 7.78 -11.19
N VAL A 90 12.70 8.20 -12.42
CA VAL A 90 11.69 8.55 -13.40
C VAL A 90 11.84 7.61 -14.59
N SER A 91 10.75 6.98 -15.06
CA SER A 91 10.78 6.13 -16.25
C SER A 91 11.17 6.91 -17.51
N ASP A 92 11.74 6.23 -18.49
CA ASP A 92 12.20 6.85 -19.74
C ASP A 92 11.10 7.61 -20.49
N ASP A 93 9.85 7.15 -20.38
CA ASP A 93 8.68 7.84 -20.96
C ASP A 93 8.14 8.99 -20.08
N GLY A 94 8.72 9.20 -18.87
CA GLY A 94 8.27 10.20 -17.91
C GLY A 94 6.89 9.92 -17.28
N GLU A 95 6.24 8.81 -17.62
CA GLU A 95 4.89 8.49 -17.15
C GLU A 95 4.87 7.95 -15.71
N THR A 96 6.02 7.52 -15.19
CA THR A 96 6.12 6.91 -13.85
C THR A 96 7.26 7.53 -13.06
N VAL A 97 6.97 7.88 -11.81
CA VAL A 97 7.98 8.33 -10.83
C VAL A 97 7.94 7.39 -9.65
N LYS A 98 9.08 6.82 -9.29
CA LYS A 98 9.26 6.01 -8.08
C LYS A 98 10.14 6.75 -7.10
N TRP A 99 9.71 6.82 -5.85
CA TRP A 99 10.49 7.30 -4.73
C TRP A 99 10.85 6.16 -3.80
N LEU A 100 12.10 6.15 -3.38
CA LEU A 100 12.57 5.41 -2.23
C LEU A 100 12.68 6.38 -1.06
N TRP A 101 11.96 6.10 0.01
CA TRP A 101 11.93 6.88 1.23
C TRP A 101 12.66 6.18 2.35
N THR A 102 13.46 6.91 3.11
CA THR A 102 14.00 6.45 4.40
C THR A 102 13.08 6.96 5.51
N LEU A 103 12.65 6.05 6.36
CA LEU A 103 11.82 6.29 7.54
C LEU A 103 12.69 6.70 8.73
N ALA A 104 12.09 7.23 9.81
CA ALA A 104 12.80 7.71 11.00
C ALA A 104 13.69 6.64 11.68
N ASP A 105 13.36 5.37 11.53
CA ASP A 105 14.11 4.22 12.06
C ASP A 105 15.11 3.61 11.07
N GLY A 106 15.35 4.28 9.95
CA GLY A 106 16.29 3.84 8.90
C GLY A 106 15.73 2.81 7.92
N ARG A 107 14.53 2.27 8.13
CA ARG A 107 13.86 1.39 7.17
C ARG A 107 13.45 2.18 5.93
N GLN A 108 13.23 1.44 4.85
CA GLN A 108 12.90 2.08 3.57
C GLN A 108 11.60 1.53 2.99
N VAL A 109 10.87 2.41 2.31
CA VAL A 109 9.65 2.05 1.57
C VAL A 109 9.61 2.79 0.23
N GLU A 110 8.88 2.24 -0.71
CA GLU A 110 8.71 2.82 -2.03
C GLU A 110 7.29 3.33 -2.26
N THR A 111 7.19 4.42 -3.03
CA THR A 111 5.92 5.01 -3.48
C THR A 111 6.03 5.24 -4.98
N VAL A 112 4.97 4.95 -5.73
CA VAL A 112 4.96 5.12 -7.19
C VAL A 112 3.84 6.06 -7.62
N LEU A 113 4.19 7.12 -8.33
CA LEU A 113 3.24 8.02 -9.02
C LEU A 113 3.16 7.64 -10.49
N MET A 114 1.97 7.34 -10.95
CA MET A 114 1.66 7.01 -12.35
C MET A 114 0.87 8.15 -12.96
N ARG A 115 1.36 8.69 -14.08
CA ARG A 115 0.75 9.77 -14.83
C ARG A 115 -0.08 9.22 -15.99
N TYR A 116 -1.24 9.79 -16.19
CA TYR A 116 -2.13 9.54 -17.31
C TYR A 116 -2.46 10.87 -17.97
N PRO A 117 -2.97 10.91 -19.21
CA PRO A 117 -3.26 12.17 -19.88
C PRO A 117 -4.20 13.10 -19.10
N ASP A 118 -5.13 12.55 -18.33
CA ASP A 118 -6.21 13.27 -17.63
C ASP A 118 -6.11 13.21 -16.09
N ARG A 119 -5.18 12.43 -15.53
CA ARG A 119 -5.11 12.20 -14.10
C ARG A 119 -3.76 11.64 -13.65
N ALA A 120 -3.53 11.66 -12.35
CA ALA A 120 -2.45 10.91 -11.73
C ALA A 120 -3.00 9.92 -10.69
N THR A 121 -2.32 8.79 -10.52
CA THR A 121 -2.61 7.75 -9.51
C THR A 121 -1.35 7.52 -8.69
N VAL A 122 -1.48 7.47 -7.37
CA VAL A 122 -0.38 7.06 -6.49
C VAL A 122 -0.60 5.65 -5.96
N CYS A 123 0.46 4.85 -5.99
CA CYS A 123 0.56 3.54 -5.33
C CYS A 123 1.37 3.71 -4.06
N VAL A 124 0.77 3.44 -2.90
CA VAL A 124 1.37 3.63 -1.59
C VAL A 124 1.64 2.33 -0.87
N SER A 125 2.68 2.33 -0.07
CA SER A 125 3.08 1.24 0.82
C SER A 125 2.37 1.34 2.17
N SER A 126 2.07 0.19 2.78
CA SER A 126 1.44 0.07 4.09
C SER A 126 2.31 -0.59 5.16
N GLN A 127 3.42 -1.21 4.74
CA GLN A 127 4.41 -1.86 5.62
C GLN A 127 5.81 -1.65 5.05
N ALA A 128 6.81 -1.67 5.91
CA ALA A 128 8.18 -1.94 5.52
C ALA A 128 8.34 -3.47 5.40
N GLY A 129 8.54 -3.95 4.15
CA GLY A 129 8.46 -5.38 3.85
C GLY A 129 7.04 -5.95 3.83
N CYS A 130 6.89 -7.30 3.78
CA CYS A 130 5.58 -7.97 3.76
C CYS A 130 5.69 -9.40 4.30
N ALA A 131 4.82 -9.76 5.26
CA ALA A 131 4.80 -11.09 5.88
C ALA A 131 4.04 -12.14 5.05
N MET A 132 3.43 -11.78 3.92
CA MET A 132 2.57 -12.71 3.16
C MET A 132 3.35 -13.75 2.35
N ALA A 133 4.64 -13.54 2.14
CA ALA A 133 5.57 -14.49 1.51
C ALA A 133 5.12 -15.01 0.13
N CYS A 134 4.41 -14.19 -0.66
CA CYS A 134 4.07 -14.51 -2.04
C CYS A 134 5.37 -14.67 -2.85
N SER A 135 5.59 -15.83 -3.46
CA SER A 135 6.88 -16.20 -4.07
C SER A 135 7.28 -15.33 -5.27
N PHE A 136 6.31 -14.78 -5.99
CA PHE A 136 6.51 -13.94 -7.18
C PHE A 136 6.67 -12.45 -6.87
N CYS A 137 6.53 -12.03 -5.59
CA CYS A 137 6.58 -10.63 -5.19
C CYS A 137 7.90 -10.30 -4.49
N ALA A 138 8.64 -9.32 -4.99
CA ALA A 138 9.92 -8.90 -4.42
C ALA A 138 9.81 -8.46 -2.95
N THR A 139 8.74 -7.72 -2.60
CA THR A 139 8.47 -7.34 -1.21
C THR A 139 8.24 -8.54 -0.30
N GLY A 140 7.48 -9.56 -0.79
CA GLY A 140 7.23 -10.79 -0.04
C GLY A 140 8.47 -11.64 0.17
N GLN A 141 9.41 -11.62 -0.78
CA GLN A 141 10.71 -12.30 -0.70
C GLN A 141 11.65 -11.61 0.30
N ALA A 142 11.58 -10.28 0.41
CA ALA A 142 12.43 -9.50 1.32
C ALA A 142 12.08 -9.67 2.80
N GLY A 143 10.89 -10.22 3.11
CA GLY A 143 10.42 -10.39 4.49
C GLY A 143 9.66 -9.19 5.03
N PHE A 144 9.39 -9.19 6.32
CA PHE A 144 8.59 -8.18 7.01
C PHE A 144 9.39 -7.55 8.16
N ASP A 145 9.44 -6.23 8.18
CA ASP A 145 10.04 -5.47 9.26
C ASP A 145 8.98 -4.95 10.23
N ARG A 146 8.10 -4.08 9.76
CA ARG A 146 7.04 -3.47 10.58
C ARG A 146 5.89 -2.87 9.77
N HIS A 147 4.80 -2.59 10.48
CA HIS A 147 3.72 -1.76 9.96
C HIS A 147 4.14 -0.30 9.83
N LEU A 148 3.63 0.39 8.82
CA LEU A 148 3.74 1.85 8.75
C LEU A 148 2.74 2.51 9.69
N SER A 149 3.08 3.70 10.18
CA SER A 149 2.13 4.56 10.90
C SER A 149 1.10 5.18 9.93
N THR A 150 0.04 5.72 10.48
CA THR A 150 -0.94 6.50 9.70
C THR A 150 -0.26 7.66 8.98
N GLY A 151 0.63 8.38 9.68
CA GLY A 151 1.36 9.51 9.14
C GLY A 151 2.31 9.13 8.01
N GLU A 152 3.03 8.01 8.13
CA GLU A 152 3.91 7.49 7.08
C GLU A 152 3.14 7.11 5.81
N ILE A 153 1.91 6.61 5.94
CA ILE A 153 1.05 6.30 4.78
C ILE A 153 0.52 7.58 4.15
N VAL A 154 -0.03 8.51 4.94
CA VAL A 154 -0.59 9.77 4.44
C VAL A 154 0.46 10.63 3.76
N GLU A 155 1.67 10.71 4.32
CA GLU A 155 2.73 11.54 3.75
C GLU A 155 3.12 11.10 2.33
N GLN A 156 3.09 9.80 2.01
CA GLN A 156 3.30 9.31 0.65
C GLN A 156 2.31 9.95 -0.34
N VAL A 157 1.04 10.04 0.07
CA VAL A 157 -0.02 10.64 -0.77
C VAL A 157 0.17 12.14 -0.93
N VAL A 158 0.52 12.84 0.14
CA VAL A 158 0.78 14.29 0.10
C VAL A 158 1.96 14.62 -0.81
N ARG A 159 3.08 13.88 -0.69
CA ARG A 159 4.26 14.03 -1.57
C ARG A 159 3.91 13.80 -3.03
N ALA A 160 3.16 12.74 -3.32
CA ALA A 160 2.72 12.44 -4.68
C ALA A 160 1.75 13.52 -5.22
N ARG A 161 0.85 14.05 -4.39
CA ARG A 161 -0.07 15.14 -4.77
C ARG A 161 0.69 16.42 -5.10
N THR A 162 1.67 16.78 -4.27
CA THR A 162 2.52 17.97 -4.50
C THR A 162 3.29 17.84 -5.81
N ARG A 163 3.86 16.66 -6.08
CA ARG A 163 4.59 16.40 -7.34
C ARG A 163 3.64 16.43 -8.54
N ALA A 164 2.49 15.78 -8.47
CA ALA A 164 1.51 15.82 -9.55
C ALA A 164 1.06 17.26 -9.88
N ALA A 165 0.82 18.07 -8.84
CA ALA A 165 0.44 19.48 -9.01
C ALA A 165 1.57 20.32 -9.65
N ALA A 166 2.82 20.09 -9.27
CA ALA A 166 3.97 20.74 -9.90
C ALA A 166 4.12 20.40 -11.40
N ASP A 167 3.69 19.19 -11.78
CA ASP A 167 3.64 18.71 -13.15
C ASP A 167 2.34 19.10 -13.89
N GLY A 168 1.49 19.98 -13.29
CA GLY A 168 0.21 20.42 -13.87
C GLY A 168 -0.90 19.36 -13.88
N GLN A 169 -0.75 18.28 -13.09
CA GLN A 169 -1.71 17.19 -13.01
C GLN A 169 -2.43 17.14 -11.67
N ARG A 170 -3.64 16.57 -11.69
CA ARG A 170 -4.41 16.31 -10.47
C ARG A 170 -4.19 14.87 -10.02
N LEU A 171 -3.77 14.67 -8.76
CA LEU A 171 -3.84 13.37 -8.12
C LEU A 171 -5.32 13.01 -7.91
N SER A 172 -5.78 11.95 -8.57
CA SER A 172 -7.20 11.56 -8.58
C SER A 172 -7.45 10.21 -7.90
N ASN A 173 -6.46 9.33 -7.85
CA ASN A 173 -6.63 7.99 -7.28
C ASN A 173 -5.47 7.61 -6.38
N VAL A 174 -5.80 6.86 -5.32
CA VAL A 174 -4.83 6.24 -4.43
C VAL A 174 -5.09 4.73 -4.40
N VAL A 175 -4.05 3.94 -4.64
CA VAL A 175 -4.12 2.48 -4.55
C VAL A 175 -3.12 1.99 -3.51
N PHE A 176 -3.60 1.16 -2.58
CA PHE A 176 -2.77 0.53 -1.54
C PHE A 176 -2.24 -0.80 -2.08
N MET A 177 -1.34 -0.71 -3.07
CA MET A 177 -0.78 -1.85 -3.80
C MET A 177 0.75 -1.81 -3.83
N GLY A 178 1.36 -0.99 -2.97
CA GLY A 178 2.79 -0.90 -2.76
C GLY A 178 3.32 -2.01 -1.86
N MET A 179 4.34 -1.70 -1.06
CA MET A 179 4.92 -2.67 -0.13
C MET A 179 3.97 -2.93 1.04
N GLY A 180 3.78 -4.24 1.37
CA GLY A 180 2.99 -4.69 2.51
C GLY A 180 1.58 -5.18 2.15
N GLU A 181 0.92 -5.71 3.19
CA GLU A 181 -0.48 -6.12 3.17
C GLU A 181 -1.31 -5.12 4.01
N PRO A 182 -2.14 -4.28 3.37
CA PRO A 182 -2.89 -3.25 4.06
C PRO A 182 -3.81 -3.79 5.16
N PHE A 183 -4.37 -4.99 4.95
CA PHE A 183 -5.31 -5.57 5.91
C PHE A 183 -4.62 -6.24 7.12
N ALA A 184 -3.33 -6.49 7.04
CA ALA A 184 -2.53 -6.83 8.21
C ALA A 184 -2.20 -5.60 9.08
N ASN A 185 -2.25 -4.39 8.48
CA ASN A 185 -2.09 -3.09 9.14
C ASN A 185 -3.41 -2.28 9.12
N PHE A 186 -4.54 -2.94 9.36
CA PHE A 186 -5.86 -2.39 9.05
C PHE A 186 -6.13 -1.04 9.75
N ASP A 187 -5.90 -0.94 11.05
CA ASP A 187 -6.30 0.26 11.83
C ASP A 187 -5.59 1.52 11.34
N ARG A 188 -4.28 1.46 11.12
CA ARG A 188 -3.49 2.59 10.62
C ARG A 188 -3.77 2.88 9.16
N THR A 189 -3.96 1.83 8.35
CA THR A 189 -4.37 1.97 6.94
C THR A 189 -5.74 2.63 6.84
N TRP A 190 -6.70 2.21 7.68
CA TRP A 190 -8.04 2.78 7.68
C TRP A 190 -8.03 4.25 8.13
N SER A 191 -7.31 4.58 9.21
CA SER A 191 -7.11 5.97 9.62
C SER A 191 -6.46 6.83 8.54
N ALA A 192 -5.55 6.25 7.73
CA ALA A 192 -4.98 6.95 6.58
C ALA A 192 -6.02 7.17 5.48
N VAL A 193 -6.88 6.17 5.20
CA VAL A 193 -7.99 6.28 4.24
C VAL A 193 -8.95 7.42 4.62
N GLU A 194 -9.35 7.50 5.90
CA GLU A 194 -10.22 8.56 6.40
C GLU A 194 -9.57 9.94 6.21
N ARG A 195 -8.30 10.11 6.57
CA ARG A 195 -7.57 11.38 6.36
C ARG A 195 -7.41 11.74 4.88
N ILE A 196 -7.13 10.77 4.02
CA ILE A 196 -7.05 10.99 2.58
C ILE A 196 -8.42 11.43 2.02
N HIS A 197 -9.50 10.87 2.55
CA HIS A 197 -10.85 11.26 2.16
C HIS A 197 -11.22 12.65 2.69
N ASP A 198 -11.12 12.86 4.00
CA ASP A 198 -11.63 14.03 4.70
C ASP A 198 -10.74 15.25 4.51
N ASP A 199 -9.42 15.08 4.65
CA ASP A 199 -8.48 16.21 4.69
C ASP A 199 -7.84 16.51 3.33
N LEU A 200 -7.61 15.49 2.48
CA LEU A 200 -7.12 15.68 1.11
C LEU A 200 -8.25 15.80 0.08
N GLY A 201 -9.50 15.50 0.45
CA GLY A 201 -10.68 15.65 -0.38
C GLY A 201 -10.79 14.63 -1.52
N LEU A 202 -10.16 13.45 -1.39
CA LEU A 202 -10.29 12.38 -2.36
C LEU A 202 -11.53 11.53 -2.05
N GLY A 203 -12.49 11.47 -2.97
CA GLY A 203 -13.71 10.67 -2.78
C GLY A 203 -13.42 9.18 -2.61
N ALA A 204 -14.18 8.48 -1.77
CA ALA A 204 -13.98 7.06 -1.45
C ALA A 204 -13.88 6.15 -2.70
N ARG A 205 -14.62 6.45 -3.77
CA ARG A 205 -14.56 5.73 -5.06
C ARG A 205 -13.20 5.80 -5.76
N HIS A 206 -12.34 6.71 -5.36
CA HIS A 206 -11.00 6.89 -5.90
C HIS A 206 -9.91 6.23 -5.04
N LEU A 207 -10.33 5.61 -3.93
CA LEU A 207 -9.45 4.86 -3.02
C LEU A 207 -9.68 3.38 -3.24
N THR A 208 -8.60 2.62 -3.43
CA THR A 208 -8.64 1.17 -3.61
C THR A 208 -7.73 0.52 -2.59
N LEU A 209 -8.30 -0.31 -1.73
CA LEU A 209 -7.54 -1.18 -0.85
C LEU A 209 -7.34 -2.53 -1.52
N SER A 210 -6.10 -3.00 -1.55
CA SER A 210 -5.76 -4.32 -2.08
C SER A 210 -5.41 -5.28 -0.96
N THR A 211 -5.73 -6.56 -1.12
CA THR A 211 -5.35 -7.62 -0.19
C THR A 211 -5.06 -8.92 -0.92
N VAL A 212 -4.16 -9.73 -0.41
CA VAL A 212 -3.98 -11.11 -0.89
C VAL A 212 -5.04 -12.08 -0.36
N GLY A 213 -6.05 -11.57 0.38
CA GLY A 213 -7.15 -12.37 0.92
C GLY A 213 -7.11 -12.54 2.44
N VAL A 214 -6.72 -11.49 3.16
CA VAL A 214 -6.85 -11.43 4.63
C VAL A 214 -8.32 -11.22 4.99
N VAL A 215 -9.08 -12.31 5.10
CA VAL A 215 -10.55 -12.34 5.26
C VAL A 215 -11.05 -11.49 6.44
N PRO A 216 -10.44 -11.50 7.64
CA PRO A 216 -10.87 -10.60 8.72
C PRO A 216 -10.83 -9.13 8.33
N GLY A 217 -9.85 -8.71 7.53
CA GLY A 217 -9.76 -7.34 7.03
C GLY A 217 -10.86 -7.01 6.02
N ILE A 218 -11.23 -7.95 5.14
CA ILE A 218 -12.36 -7.80 4.20
C ILE A 218 -13.66 -7.61 4.98
N ARG A 219 -13.92 -8.45 5.99
CA ARG A 219 -15.12 -8.34 6.83
C ARG A 219 -15.19 -7.02 7.60
N ARG A 220 -14.05 -6.50 8.07
CA ARG A 220 -13.98 -5.16 8.68
C ARG A 220 -14.29 -4.06 7.66
N LEU A 221 -13.78 -4.20 6.42
CA LEU A 221 -14.07 -3.26 5.34
C LEU A 221 -15.55 -3.22 4.96
N THR A 222 -16.24 -4.36 5.05
CA THR A 222 -17.70 -4.48 4.76
C THR A 222 -18.54 -3.57 5.64
N THR A 223 -18.11 -3.32 6.88
CA THR A 223 -18.81 -2.47 7.87
C THR A 223 -18.17 -1.10 8.06
N ALA A 224 -17.18 -0.75 7.26
CA ALA A 224 -16.44 0.48 7.40
C ALA A 224 -17.25 1.72 6.96
N SER A 225 -16.90 2.89 7.47
CA SER A 225 -17.60 4.16 7.27
C SER A 225 -17.59 4.67 5.83
N LEU A 226 -16.56 4.31 5.04
CA LEU A 226 -16.37 4.79 3.68
C LEU A 226 -16.41 3.63 2.67
N PRO A 227 -17.25 3.72 1.62
CA PRO A 227 -17.36 2.68 0.60
C PRO A 227 -16.21 2.77 -0.42
N VAL A 228 -15.00 2.40 -0.02
CA VAL A 228 -13.82 2.33 -0.91
C VAL A 228 -13.88 1.08 -1.81
N ASN A 229 -13.06 1.03 -2.85
CA ASN A 229 -13.00 -0.16 -3.73
C ASN A 229 -12.12 -1.24 -3.10
N LEU A 230 -12.49 -2.51 -3.32
CA LEU A 230 -11.71 -3.68 -2.92
C LEU A 230 -11.06 -4.32 -4.14
N ALA A 231 -9.76 -4.55 -4.05
CA ALA A 231 -9.00 -5.38 -4.99
C ALA A 231 -8.45 -6.61 -4.24
N VAL A 232 -8.62 -7.80 -4.81
CA VAL A 232 -8.07 -9.04 -4.25
C VAL A 232 -7.02 -9.59 -5.19
N SER A 233 -5.80 -9.70 -4.70
CA SER A 233 -4.67 -10.37 -5.36
C SER A 233 -4.92 -11.89 -5.36
N LEU A 234 -5.67 -12.37 -6.35
CA LEU A 234 -6.16 -13.74 -6.41
C LEU A 234 -5.12 -14.71 -6.97
N HIS A 235 -4.63 -14.44 -8.16
CA HIS A 235 -3.56 -15.10 -8.93
C HIS A 235 -3.78 -16.58 -9.27
N LEU A 236 -4.61 -17.31 -8.54
CA LEU A 236 -5.04 -18.69 -8.79
C LEU A 236 -6.44 -18.92 -8.20
N ALA A 237 -7.28 -19.65 -8.91
CA ALA A 237 -8.65 -19.99 -8.53
C ALA A 237 -8.79 -21.50 -8.21
N ASN A 238 -7.71 -22.10 -7.71
CA ASN A 238 -7.62 -23.48 -7.23
C ASN A 238 -6.80 -23.49 -5.95
N ASP A 239 -7.34 -24.03 -4.86
CA ASP A 239 -6.70 -23.97 -3.53
C ASP A 239 -5.33 -24.65 -3.51
N ALA A 240 -5.20 -25.84 -4.11
CA ALA A 240 -3.94 -26.59 -4.08
C ALA A 240 -2.77 -25.84 -4.73
N GLU A 241 -3.04 -25.17 -5.85
CA GLU A 241 -2.03 -24.36 -6.54
C GLU A 241 -1.83 -23.01 -5.85
N ARG A 242 -2.91 -22.41 -5.33
CA ARG A 242 -2.85 -21.13 -4.63
C ARG A 242 -2.10 -21.22 -3.30
N ASP A 243 -2.19 -22.32 -2.59
CA ASP A 243 -1.45 -22.59 -1.34
C ASP A 243 0.08 -22.50 -1.52
N VAL A 244 0.57 -22.77 -2.72
CA VAL A 244 1.99 -22.70 -3.06
C VAL A 244 2.39 -21.29 -3.45
N LEU A 245 1.57 -20.61 -4.25
CA LEU A 245 1.89 -19.28 -4.81
C LEU A 245 1.61 -18.16 -3.81
N VAL A 246 0.52 -18.29 -3.04
CA VAL A 246 -0.03 -17.31 -2.09
C VAL A 246 -0.33 -18.00 -0.76
N PRO A 247 0.64 -18.16 0.14
CA PRO A 247 0.55 -19.04 1.31
C PRO A 247 -0.57 -18.74 2.30
N ILE A 248 -1.09 -17.50 2.34
CA ILE A 248 -2.23 -17.12 3.20
C ILE A 248 -3.50 -17.90 2.85
N ASN A 249 -3.58 -18.49 1.65
CA ASN A 249 -4.70 -19.33 1.22
C ASN A 249 -4.93 -20.52 2.14
N LYS A 250 -3.86 -21.09 2.71
CA LYS A 250 -3.97 -22.19 3.70
C LYS A 250 -4.79 -21.80 4.92
N ARG A 251 -4.77 -20.52 5.28
CA ARG A 251 -5.56 -19.99 6.40
C ARG A 251 -6.96 -19.55 5.98
N TYR A 252 -7.08 -19.00 4.77
CA TYR A 252 -8.33 -18.50 4.20
C TYR A 252 -8.51 -19.08 2.79
N PRO A 253 -9.06 -20.32 2.66
CA PRO A 253 -9.30 -20.95 1.38
C PRO A 253 -10.25 -20.15 0.49
N LEU A 254 -10.24 -20.42 -0.80
CA LEU A 254 -11.00 -19.69 -1.81
C LEU A 254 -12.51 -19.61 -1.50
N ALA A 255 -13.12 -20.64 -0.93
CA ALA A 255 -14.53 -20.61 -0.54
C ALA A 255 -14.82 -19.55 0.53
N VAL A 256 -13.97 -19.47 1.58
CA VAL A 256 -14.09 -18.49 2.66
C VAL A 256 -13.80 -17.06 2.14
N LEU A 257 -12.86 -16.94 1.21
CA LEU A 257 -12.55 -15.67 0.55
C LEU A 257 -13.73 -15.20 -0.32
N ALA A 258 -14.35 -16.11 -1.08
CA ALA A 258 -15.51 -15.80 -1.92
C ALA A 258 -16.71 -15.30 -1.10
N GLU A 259 -17.01 -15.96 0.04
CA GLU A 259 -18.06 -15.54 0.97
C GLU A 259 -17.82 -14.10 1.45
N ALA A 260 -16.62 -13.80 1.96
CA ALA A 260 -16.28 -12.46 2.44
C ALA A 260 -16.32 -11.38 1.32
N CYS A 261 -15.97 -11.75 0.09
CA CYS A 261 -16.09 -10.87 -1.07
C CYS A 261 -17.56 -10.63 -1.45
N ALA A 262 -18.43 -11.65 -1.36
CA ALA A 262 -19.87 -11.53 -1.61
C ALA A 262 -20.51 -10.59 -0.58
N ASP A 263 -20.22 -10.79 0.71
CA ASP A 263 -20.70 -9.92 1.80
C ASP A 263 -20.28 -8.45 1.56
N TYR A 264 -19.03 -8.23 1.12
CA TYR A 264 -18.55 -6.88 0.82
C TYR A 264 -19.32 -6.24 -0.35
N VAL A 265 -19.53 -6.97 -1.44
CA VAL A 265 -20.25 -6.46 -2.63
C VAL A 265 -21.70 -6.16 -2.27
N GLU A 266 -22.39 -7.05 -1.54
CA GLU A 266 -23.76 -6.89 -1.11
C GLU A 266 -23.94 -5.68 -0.19
N ALA A 267 -23.07 -5.51 0.81
CA ALA A 267 -23.20 -4.45 1.79
C ALA A 267 -22.82 -3.06 1.24
N THR A 268 -21.82 -3.00 0.37
CA THR A 268 -21.23 -1.73 -0.05
C THR A 268 -21.67 -1.27 -1.44
N HIS A 269 -22.15 -2.17 -2.27
CA HIS A 269 -22.42 -1.97 -3.71
C HIS A 269 -21.21 -1.39 -4.46
N ARG A 270 -20.00 -1.70 -3.97
CA ARG A 270 -18.75 -1.20 -4.56
C ARG A 270 -18.12 -2.25 -5.45
N ARG A 271 -17.23 -1.77 -6.31
CA ARG A 271 -16.52 -2.61 -7.25
C ARG A 271 -15.57 -3.55 -6.50
N LEU A 272 -15.68 -4.84 -6.81
CA LEU A 272 -14.70 -5.87 -6.52
C LEU A 272 -13.82 -6.07 -7.76
N SER A 273 -12.51 -6.11 -7.58
CA SER A 273 -11.56 -6.49 -8.63
C SER A 273 -10.73 -7.67 -8.18
N PHE A 274 -10.47 -8.61 -9.08
CA PHE A 274 -9.44 -9.62 -8.92
C PHE A 274 -8.21 -9.25 -9.72
N GLU A 275 -7.07 -9.13 -9.04
CA GLU A 275 -5.78 -8.93 -9.67
C GLU A 275 -5.18 -10.31 -9.97
N TRP A 276 -4.76 -10.53 -11.22
CA TRP A 276 -4.22 -11.78 -11.67
C TRP A 276 -2.89 -11.56 -12.38
N ALA A 277 -1.79 -11.84 -11.70
CA ALA A 277 -0.47 -11.88 -12.32
C ALA A 277 -0.40 -13.09 -13.26
N LEU A 278 -0.24 -12.85 -14.55
CA LEU A 278 -0.10 -13.91 -15.56
C LEU A 278 1.35 -14.38 -15.62
N ILE A 279 1.57 -15.63 -15.18
CA ILE A 279 2.86 -16.26 -14.99
C ILE A 279 2.99 -17.41 -16.00
N ASP A 280 4.01 -17.36 -16.85
CA ASP A 280 4.21 -18.31 -17.95
C ASP A 280 4.28 -19.77 -17.45
N GLY A 281 3.38 -20.60 -17.96
CA GLY A 281 3.28 -22.03 -17.64
C GLY A 281 2.77 -22.34 -16.21
N VAL A 282 2.45 -21.32 -15.39
CA VAL A 282 1.97 -21.52 -14.03
C VAL A 282 0.46 -21.34 -13.94
N ASN A 283 -0.09 -20.20 -14.38
CA ASN A 283 -1.51 -19.87 -14.19
C ASN A 283 -2.18 -19.26 -15.45
N ASP A 284 -1.64 -19.51 -16.64
CA ASP A 284 -2.04 -18.88 -17.89
C ASP A 284 -2.68 -19.83 -18.90
N THR A 285 -3.09 -21.03 -18.49
CA THR A 285 -3.73 -22.03 -19.37
C THR A 285 -5.23 -21.78 -19.53
N ALA A 286 -5.85 -22.46 -20.53
CA ALA A 286 -7.29 -22.45 -20.73
C ALA A 286 -8.08 -23.00 -19.52
N ARG A 287 -7.48 -23.93 -18.74
CA ARG A 287 -8.05 -24.43 -17.46
C ARG A 287 -8.15 -23.30 -16.45
N HIS A 288 -7.05 -22.56 -16.24
CA HIS A 288 -6.99 -21.46 -15.31
C HIS A 288 -7.98 -20.33 -15.67
N ALA A 289 -8.17 -20.05 -16.98
CA ALA A 289 -9.17 -19.08 -17.42
C ALA A 289 -10.60 -19.52 -17.07
N ARG A 290 -10.92 -20.81 -17.21
CA ARG A 290 -12.24 -21.35 -16.80
C ARG A 290 -12.45 -21.31 -15.28
N GLU A 291 -11.44 -21.71 -14.51
CA GLU A 291 -11.48 -21.67 -13.05
C GLU A 291 -11.67 -20.23 -12.53
N LEU A 292 -10.91 -19.29 -13.09
CA LEU A 292 -11.03 -17.85 -12.75
C LEU A 292 -12.43 -17.32 -13.13
N ALA A 293 -12.95 -17.66 -14.32
CA ALA A 293 -14.28 -17.21 -14.72
C ALA A 293 -15.37 -17.78 -13.79
N ALA A 294 -15.29 -19.07 -13.46
CA ALA A 294 -16.24 -19.71 -12.54
C ALA A 294 -16.22 -19.07 -11.15
N TYR A 295 -15.04 -18.62 -10.69
CA TYR A 295 -14.88 -17.96 -9.39
C TYR A 295 -15.36 -16.49 -9.41
N ALA A 296 -15.04 -15.75 -10.49
CA ALA A 296 -15.32 -14.33 -10.57
C ALA A 296 -16.76 -13.98 -10.97
N TYR A 297 -17.41 -14.85 -11.78
CA TYR A 297 -18.73 -14.58 -12.35
C TYR A 297 -19.83 -14.38 -11.29
N PRO A 298 -19.97 -15.24 -10.27
CA PRO A 298 -21.00 -15.08 -9.23
C PRO A 298 -20.82 -13.81 -8.40
N LEU A 299 -19.60 -13.30 -8.33
CA LEU A 299 -19.24 -12.12 -7.54
C LEU A 299 -19.31 -10.83 -8.36
N HIS A 300 -19.71 -10.90 -9.64
CA HIS A 300 -19.68 -9.77 -10.57
C HIS A 300 -18.33 -9.02 -10.57
N ALA A 301 -17.24 -9.74 -10.31
CA ALA A 301 -15.94 -9.16 -10.14
C ALA A 301 -15.33 -8.74 -11.49
N HIS A 302 -14.65 -7.61 -11.48
CA HIS A 302 -13.75 -7.24 -12.58
C HIS A 302 -12.43 -7.99 -12.45
N VAL A 303 -11.82 -8.40 -13.55
CA VAL A 303 -10.52 -9.06 -13.56
C VAL A 303 -9.48 -8.17 -14.22
N ASN A 304 -8.42 -7.84 -13.48
CA ASN A 304 -7.24 -7.16 -14.00
C ASN A 304 -6.13 -8.21 -14.26
N LEU A 305 -5.80 -8.39 -15.53
CA LEU A 305 -4.70 -9.25 -15.95
C LEU A 305 -3.41 -8.45 -16.00
N ILE A 306 -2.41 -8.88 -15.26
CA ILE A 306 -1.11 -8.22 -15.11
C ILE A 306 -0.04 -9.19 -15.60
N PRO A 307 0.55 -9.01 -16.81
CA PRO A 307 1.73 -9.79 -17.15
C PRO A 307 2.77 -9.69 -16.03
N LEU A 308 3.29 -10.82 -15.54
CA LEU A 308 4.24 -10.80 -14.43
C LEU A 308 5.48 -10.00 -14.80
N ASN A 309 5.87 -9.09 -13.91
CA ASN A 309 7.13 -8.37 -14.04
C ASN A 309 8.27 -9.19 -13.43
N PRO A 310 9.48 -9.16 -14.02
CA PRO A 310 10.63 -9.87 -13.46
C PRO A 310 10.92 -9.39 -12.02
N THR A 311 11.19 -10.34 -11.13
CA THR A 311 11.65 -10.07 -9.77
C THR A 311 12.90 -10.89 -9.47
N PRO A 312 13.91 -10.37 -8.75
CA PRO A 312 15.21 -11.02 -8.61
C PRO A 312 15.16 -12.43 -8.01
N GLY A 313 14.23 -12.70 -7.09
CA GLY A 313 14.08 -13.99 -6.43
C GLY A 313 13.14 -14.98 -7.10
N TYR A 314 12.58 -14.66 -8.28
CA TYR A 314 11.62 -15.52 -8.98
C TYR A 314 11.99 -15.66 -10.45
N SER A 315 12.43 -16.87 -10.84
CA SER A 315 12.99 -17.16 -12.16
C SER A 315 11.95 -17.32 -13.27
N VAL A 316 10.65 -17.41 -12.93
CA VAL A 316 9.57 -17.58 -13.90
C VAL A 316 9.22 -16.26 -14.56
N ARG A 317 9.03 -16.29 -15.87
CA ARG A 317 8.72 -15.09 -16.67
C ARG A 317 7.21 -14.82 -16.70
N GLY A 318 6.88 -13.60 -17.07
CA GLY A 318 5.50 -13.24 -17.42
C GLY A 318 5.03 -13.95 -18.69
N THR A 319 3.75 -14.21 -18.78
CA THR A 319 3.10 -14.81 -19.94
C THR A 319 3.34 -13.95 -21.20
N PRO A 320 3.72 -14.54 -22.34
CA PRO A 320 3.89 -13.82 -23.61
C PRO A 320 2.61 -13.07 -24.07
N PRO A 321 2.75 -11.93 -24.77
CA PRO A 321 1.62 -11.05 -25.11
C PRO A 321 0.48 -11.70 -25.90
N ASP A 322 0.79 -12.65 -26.80
CA ASP A 322 -0.21 -13.40 -27.57
C ASP A 322 -1.05 -14.31 -26.65
N ARG A 323 -0.44 -14.97 -25.70
CA ARG A 323 -1.13 -15.80 -24.71
C ARG A 323 -1.91 -14.98 -23.69
N VAL A 324 -1.40 -13.79 -23.32
CA VAL A 324 -2.15 -12.81 -22.50
C VAL A 324 -3.45 -12.41 -23.19
N ARG A 325 -3.38 -12.09 -24.51
CA ARG A 325 -4.58 -11.76 -25.29
C ARG A 325 -5.56 -12.93 -25.34
N ALA A 326 -5.08 -14.13 -25.66
CA ALA A 326 -5.90 -15.32 -25.70
C ALA A 326 -6.55 -15.66 -24.35
N PHE A 327 -5.85 -15.43 -23.23
CA PHE A 327 -6.40 -15.60 -21.88
C PHE A 327 -7.52 -14.59 -21.60
N ALA A 328 -7.30 -13.31 -21.94
CA ALA A 328 -8.29 -12.26 -21.79
C ALA A 328 -9.54 -12.50 -22.64
N GLU A 329 -9.40 -12.95 -23.87
CA GLU A 329 -10.51 -13.33 -24.77
C GLU A 329 -11.34 -14.46 -24.17
N ARG A 330 -10.69 -15.54 -23.70
CA ARG A 330 -11.40 -16.65 -23.02
C ARG A 330 -12.21 -16.21 -21.80
N LEU A 331 -11.74 -15.24 -21.04
CA LEU A 331 -12.50 -14.69 -19.93
C LEU A 331 -13.72 -13.90 -20.42
N ARG A 332 -13.56 -13.07 -21.44
CA ARG A 332 -14.66 -12.28 -22.02
C ARG A 332 -15.72 -13.16 -22.65
N ASP A 333 -15.32 -14.24 -23.33
CA ASP A 333 -16.25 -15.23 -23.89
C ASP A 333 -17.10 -15.93 -22.82
N GLN A 334 -16.62 -15.95 -21.56
CA GLN A 334 -17.35 -16.46 -20.40
C GLN A 334 -18.08 -15.35 -19.61
N GLY A 335 -18.21 -14.15 -20.20
CA GLY A 335 -18.97 -13.04 -19.60
C GLY A 335 -18.19 -12.26 -18.53
N ILE A 336 -16.89 -12.47 -18.37
CA ILE A 336 -16.08 -11.75 -17.40
C ILE A 336 -15.58 -10.42 -17.98
N ASN A 337 -15.80 -9.33 -17.24
CA ASN A 337 -15.18 -8.05 -17.55
C ASN A 337 -13.68 -8.11 -17.21
N ALA A 338 -12.86 -8.40 -18.23
CA ALA A 338 -11.42 -8.55 -18.07
C ALA A 338 -10.66 -7.46 -18.83
N THR A 339 -9.69 -6.84 -18.15
CA THR A 339 -8.76 -5.86 -18.74
C THR A 339 -7.33 -6.35 -18.59
N VAL A 340 -6.52 -6.10 -19.61
CA VAL A 340 -5.07 -6.30 -19.55
C VAL A 340 -4.45 -4.98 -19.14
N ARG A 341 -3.76 -4.96 -18.00
CA ARG A 341 -3.09 -3.76 -17.48
C ARG A 341 -1.82 -3.50 -18.28
N ARG A 342 -1.66 -2.28 -18.78
CA ARG A 342 -0.38 -1.83 -19.32
C ARG A 342 0.60 -1.70 -18.16
N THR A 343 1.68 -2.45 -18.21
CA THR A 343 2.79 -2.31 -17.27
C THR A 343 3.48 -0.96 -17.47
N ARG A 344 3.84 -0.29 -16.38
CA ARG A 344 4.51 1.01 -16.38
C ARG A 344 5.72 0.95 -15.45
N GLY A 345 6.78 1.70 -15.81
CA GLY A 345 7.96 1.85 -14.96
C GLY A 345 8.75 0.56 -14.74
N THR A 346 8.75 -0.36 -15.70
CA THR A 346 9.56 -1.59 -15.64
C THR A 346 11.06 -1.32 -15.73
N ASP A 347 11.43 -0.24 -16.38
CA ASP A 347 12.80 0.27 -16.54
C ASP A 347 13.40 0.82 -15.23
N ILE A 348 12.53 1.16 -14.26
CA ILE A 348 12.90 1.66 -12.94
C ILE A 348 12.44 0.74 -11.79
N ASP A 349 12.06 -0.51 -12.07
CA ASP A 349 11.50 -1.47 -11.09
C ASP A 349 10.32 -0.90 -10.29
N ALA A 350 9.43 -0.13 -10.94
CA ALA A 350 8.26 0.49 -10.31
C ALA A 350 6.96 -0.29 -10.55
N ALA A 351 6.99 -1.37 -11.30
CA ALA A 351 5.80 -2.14 -11.62
C ALA A 351 5.34 -3.01 -10.44
N CYS A 352 4.08 -3.46 -10.49
CA CYS A 352 3.50 -4.31 -9.45
C CYS A 352 4.36 -5.56 -9.20
N GLY A 353 4.65 -5.83 -7.93
CA GLY A 353 5.48 -6.95 -7.49
C GLY A 353 6.99 -6.67 -7.48
N GLN A 354 7.47 -5.56 -8.04
CA GLN A 354 8.91 -5.23 -8.12
C GLN A 354 9.43 -4.40 -6.94
N LEU A 355 8.57 -3.75 -6.16
CA LEU A 355 8.98 -2.88 -5.07
C LEU A 355 9.73 -3.66 -3.98
N ARG A 356 10.91 -3.21 -3.62
CA ARG A 356 11.82 -3.98 -2.77
C ARG A 356 12.60 -3.17 -1.75
N ALA A 357 12.59 -1.84 -1.84
CA ALA A 357 13.38 -0.96 -0.97
C ALA A 357 14.87 -1.37 -0.89
N THR A 358 15.53 -1.52 -2.05
CA THR A 358 16.96 -1.78 -2.11
C THR A 358 17.74 -0.53 -2.41
N HIS A 359 18.39 0.03 -1.39
CA HIS A 359 19.54 0.92 -1.57
C HIS A 359 20.69 0.44 -0.71
N GLY A 360 21.80 0.09 -1.36
CA GLY A 360 23.08 -0.15 -0.70
C GLY A 360 23.24 -1.56 -0.15
N GLU A 361 23.56 -2.52 -0.99
CA GLU A 361 24.46 -3.59 -0.61
C GLU A 361 25.85 -2.99 -0.38
N THR A 362 26.04 -2.36 0.78
CA THR A 362 27.36 -2.28 1.40
C THR A 362 27.18 -2.71 2.84
N ALA A 363 27.64 -3.90 3.08
CA ALA A 363 28.09 -4.48 4.32
C ALA A 363 27.36 -5.76 4.75
N SER A 364 28.16 -6.82 4.66
CA SER A 364 28.17 -8.08 5.42
C SER A 364 26.98 -9.03 5.22
N ALA A 365 27.23 -10.01 4.36
CA ALA A 365 26.54 -11.28 4.39
C ALA A 365 26.73 -11.94 5.78
N PRO A 366 25.68 -12.43 6.44
CA PRO A 366 25.82 -13.47 7.42
C PRO A 366 26.08 -14.78 6.66
N SER A 367 27.26 -15.34 6.89
CA SER A 367 27.65 -16.67 6.45
C SER A 367 26.67 -17.73 7.00
N GLY A 368 26.06 -18.50 6.11
CA GLY A 368 25.63 -19.87 6.38
C GLY A 368 24.21 -20.08 6.90
N ALA A 369 23.25 -20.14 5.98
CA ALA A 369 22.18 -21.14 6.06
C ALA A 369 21.79 -21.48 4.61
N GLY A 370 22.07 -22.69 4.20
CA GLY A 370 21.77 -23.19 2.86
C GLY A 370 20.27 -23.20 2.60
N SER A 371 19.80 -22.31 1.74
CA SER A 371 18.49 -22.42 1.14
C SER A 371 18.57 -23.35 -0.06
N THR A 372 17.98 -24.52 0.08
CA THR A 372 17.74 -25.44 -1.02
C THR A 372 16.80 -24.77 -2.03
N PRO A 373 17.11 -24.75 -3.33
CA PRO A 373 16.20 -24.20 -4.32
C PRO A 373 14.92 -25.05 -4.36
N VAL A 374 13.76 -24.41 -4.24
CA VAL A 374 12.46 -25.06 -4.48
C VAL A 374 12.36 -25.35 -5.98
N ALA A 375 12.47 -26.62 -6.32
CA ALA A 375 12.31 -27.10 -7.70
C ALA A 375 10.88 -26.88 -8.17
N ALA A 376 10.72 -26.44 -9.42
CA ALA A 376 9.44 -26.38 -10.11
C ALA A 376 8.82 -27.80 -10.17
N PRO A 377 7.48 -27.96 -10.06
CA PRO A 377 6.85 -29.26 -10.17
C PRO A 377 7.09 -29.88 -11.55
N THR A 378 7.74 -31.04 -11.56
CA THR A 378 7.94 -31.82 -12.78
C THR A 378 6.60 -32.35 -13.31
N ARG A 379 6.40 -32.19 -14.59
CA ARG A 379 5.26 -32.75 -15.36
C ARG A 379 5.23 -34.29 -15.20
N ARG A 380 4.08 -34.81 -14.87
CA ARG A 380 3.56 -36.11 -15.33
C ARG A 380 2.19 -35.90 -15.99
#